data_785511b2712548354cf8ad0fe24db7a3
#
_entry.id   785511b2712548354cf8ad0fe24db7a3
#
_cell.length_a   1.000
_cell.length_b   1.000
_cell.length_c   1.000
_cell.angle_alpha   90.00
_cell.angle_beta   90.00
_cell.angle_gamma   90.00
#
_symmetry.space_group_name_H-M   'P 1'
#
loop_
_entity.id
_entity.type
_entity.pdbx_description
1 polymer ?
#
loop_
_entity_poly.entity_id
_entity_poly.type
_entity_poly.pdbx_seq_one_letter_code
_entity_poly.pdbx_strand_id
1 'polypeptide(L)'
;MKWQNRKIKKKTLGIVPLVVIFCSMFSCNQSKSLQELLQEESKAIDRFITSNDLVILRNYPSDGVFKANEYFKTVDGLFFNVVDSGNGNRVQLLNDVSIRFDYSLYLKDIAQGDSTVFVPPSENLPYSFVYGISQTYSSSYYYSSYGYYSPLCQAWIIPLSYVGEGAIVNMIIPSSIGSYMDNMNVSPVFYKNLRYTRFN
;
A
#
# COMPACT_ATOMS: atom_id res chain seq x y z
N MET A 1 -9.38 70.39 -51.31
CA MET A 1 -9.02 69.05 -51.01
C MET A 1 -9.20 68.85 -49.48
N LYS A 2 -10.29 68.15 -49.06
CA LYS A 2 -10.67 68.03 -47.64
C LYS A 2 -10.17 66.65 -47.12
N TRP A 3 -9.29 66.63 -46.11
CA TRP A 3 -8.89 65.42 -45.39
C TRP A 3 -9.96 65.09 -44.34
N GLN A 4 -10.57 63.91 -44.40
CA GLN A 4 -11.45 63.40 -43.38
C GLN A 4 -10.65 62.56 -42.39
N ASN A 5 -10.55 63.00 -41.18
CA ASN A 5 -10.05 62.25 -40.03
C ASN A 5 -11.08 61.18 -39.58
N ARG A 6 -10.79 59.90 -39.81
CA ARG A 6 -11.55 58.80 -39.23
C ARG A 6 -11.11 58.53 -37.82
N LYS A 7 -11.98 58.80 -36.86
CA LYS A 7 -11.80 58.39 -35.44
C LYS A 7 -11.96 56.88 -35.32
N ILE A 8 -10.88 56.17 -35.02
CA ILE A 8 -10.92 54.78 -34.66
C ILE A 8 -11.40 54.67 -33.21
N LYS A 9 -12.57 54.07 -32.99
CA LYS A 9 -13.14 53.84 -31.66
C LYS A 9 -12.37 52.75 -30.94
N LYS A 10 -11.67 53.08 -29.85
CA LYS A 10 -11.05 52.17 -28.90
C LYS A 10 -12.17 51.46 -28.08
N LYS A 11 -12.56 50.26 -28.46
CA LYS A 11 -13.54 49.43 -27.74
C LYS A 11 -13.05 48.02 -27.41
N THR A 12 -11.74 47.73 -27.47
CA THR A 12 -11.24 46.36 -27.23
C THR A 12 -10.34 46.21 -25.99
N LEU A 13 -10.28 47.22 -25.10
CA LEU A 13 -9.36 47.19 -23.96
C LEU A 13 -9.96 46.61 -22.66
N GLY A 14 -11.24 46.24 -22.67
CA GLY A 14 -11.94 45.77 -21.45
C GLY A 14 -12.07 44.24 -21.29
N ILE A 15 -11.88 43.48 -22.38
CA ILE A 15 -12.17 42.03 -22.35
C ILE A 15 -10.94 41.20 -21.97
N VAL A 16 -9.75 41.63 -22.36
CA VAL A 16 -8.50 40.87 -22.11
C VAL A 16 -8.16 40.71 -20.62
N PRO A 17 -8.26 41.75 -19.74
CA PRO A 17 -7.97 41.59 -18.32
C PRO A 17 -9.01 40.70 -17.61
N LEU A 18 -10.27 40.67 -18.06
CA LEU A 18 -11.32 39.85 -17.43
C LEU A 18 -11.09 38.34 -17.67
N VAL A 19 -10.61 37.97 -18.84
CA VAL A 19 -10.29 36.54 -19.16
C VAL A 19 -9.08 36.04 -18.37
N VAL A 20 -8.07 36.86 -18.17
CA VAL A 20 -6.88 36.52 -17.38
C VAL A 20 -7.20 36.28 -15.91
N ILE A 21 -8.11 37.09 -15.31
CA ILE A 21 -8.56 36.93 -13.93
C ILE A 21 -9.38 35.63 -13.76
N PHE A 22 -10.15 35.24 -14.77
CA PHE A 22 -10.96 34.01 -14.71
C PHE A 22 -10.11 32.72 -14.81
N CYS A 23 -8.99 32.75 -15.54
CA CYS A 23 -8.07 31.61 -15.63
C CYS A 23 -7.23 31.38 -14.36
N SER A 24 -6.99 32.40 -13.52
CA SER A 24 -6.23 32.24 -12.28
C SER A 24 -7.03 31.61 -11.14
N MET A 25 -8.35 31.49 -11.27
CA MET A 25 -9.22 30.86 -10.26
C MET A 25 -9.24 29.32 -10.32
N PHE A 26 -8.69 28.70 -11.38
CA PHE A 26 -8.70 27.23 -11.55
C PHE A 26 -7.39 26.55 -11.14
N SER A 27 -6.41 27.27 -10.63
CA SER A 27 -5.15 26.68 -10.13
C SER A 27 -5.20 26.42 -8.64
N CYS A 28 -6.27 25.81 -8.13
CA CYS A 28 -6.28 25.29 -6.78
C CYS A 28 -5.85 23.82 -6.83
N ASN A 29 -4.55 23.55 -6.71
CA ASN A 29 -4.04 22.24 -6.33
C ASN A 29 -4.46 22.02 -4.86
N GLN A 30 -5.72 21.62 -4.66
CA GLN A 30 -6.18 21.19 -3.35
C GLN A 30 -5.47 19.87 -3.02
N SER A 31 -4.57 19.90 -2.04
CA SER A 31 -4.08 18.68 -1.40
C SER A 31 -5.29 17.93 -0.86
N LYS A 32 -5.41 16.65 -1.21
CA LYS A 32 -6.52 15.79 -0.74
C LYS A 32 -6.51 15.74 0.78
N SER A 33 -7.69 15.79 1.36
CA SER A 33 -7.85 15.57 2.80
C SER A 33 -7.55 14.11 3.16
N LEU A 34 -7.20 13.84 4.41
CA LEU A 34 -6.98 12.47 4.90
C LEU A 34 -8.22 11.58 4.67
N GLN A 35 -9.42 12.15 4.83
CA GLN A 35 -10.65 11.41 4.60
C GLN A 35 -10.81 10.98 3.13
N GLU A 36 -10.47 11.84 2.18
CA GLU A 36 -10.48 11.51 0.76
C GLU A 36 -9.44 10.42 0.44
N LEU A 37 -8.23 10.51 1.02
CA LEU A 37 -7.19 9.50 0.85
C LEU A 37 -7.61 8.13 1.38
N LEU A 38 -8.27 8.07 2.54
CA LEU A 38 -8.79 6.82 3.11
C LEU A 38 -9.95 6.24 2.29
N GLN A 39 -10.79 7.08 1.69
CA GLN A 39 -11.82 6.62 0.76
C GLN A 39 -11.22 6.05 -0.53
N GLU A 40 -10.16 6.66 -1.05
CA GLU A 40 -9.43 6.13 -2.20
C GLU A 40 -8.76 4.79 -1.90
N GLU A 41 -8.18 4.65 -0.71
CA GLU A 41 -7.62 3.40 -0.22
C GLU A 41 -8.67 2.29 -0.20
N SER A 42 -9.82 2.54 0.46
CA SER A 42 -10.91 1.55 0.52
C SER A 42 -11.37 1.13 -0.88
N LYS A 43 -11.57 2.10 -1.77
CA LYS A 43 -11.95 1.81 -3.17
C LYS A 43 -10.87 1.01 -3.92
N ALA A 44 -9.58 1.25 -3.65
CA ALA A 44 -8.50 0.51 -4.28
C ALA A 44 -8.48 -0.95 -3.83
N ILE A 45 -8.66 -1.19 -2.53
CA ILE A 45 -8.80 -2.54 -1.96
C ILE A 45 -10.02 -3.25 -2.54
N ASP A 46 -11.19 -2.61 -2.55
CA ASP A 46 -12.43 -3.19 -3.06
C ASP A 46 -12.35 -3.55 -4.54
N ARG A 47 -11.70 -2.70 -5.36
CA ARG A 47 -11.44 -2.99 -6.77
C ARG A 47 -10.53 -4.19 -6.93
N PHE A 48 -9.44 -4.28 -6.15
CA PHE A 48 -8.54 -5.41 -6.20
C PHE A 48 -9.24 -6.72 -5.83
N ILE A 49 -10.05 -6.72 -4.78
CA ILE A 49 -10.87 -7.86 -4.35
C ILE A 49 -11.81 -8.29 -5.49
N THR A 50 -12.56 -7.34 -6.06
CA THR A 50 -13.53 -7.63 -7.11
C THR A 50 -12.87 -8.09 -8.40
N SER A 51 -11.78 -7.44 -8.83
CA SER A 51 -11.10 -7.76 -10.09
C SER A 51 -10.37 -9.11 -10.08
N ASN A 52 -10.12 -9.65 -8.89
CA ASN A 52 -9.47 -10.96 -8.72
C ASN A 52 -10.43 -12.03 -8.20
N ASP A 53 -11.74 -11.77 -8.18
CA ASP A 53 -12.79 -12.69 -7.70
C ASP A 53 -12.49 -13.24 -6.29
N LEU A 54 -11.96 -12.38 -5.40
CA LEU A 54 -11.59 -12.80 -4.05
C LEU A 54 -12.82 -12.91 -3.16
N VAL A 55 -12.86 -13.99 -2.36
CA VAL A 55 -13.90 -14.27 -1.37
C VAL A 55 -13.38 -13.91 0.02
N ILE A 56 -14.04 -12.96 0.67
CA ILE A 56 -13.61 -12.49 2.00
C ILE A 56 -14.34 -13.27 3.09
N LEU A 57 -13.57 -14.04 3.84
CA LEU A 57 -14.05 -14.83 4.99
C LEU A 57 -14.10 -13.96 6.25
N ARG A 58 -15.20 -14.07 7.02
CA ARG A 58 -15.34 -13.40 8.32
C ARG A 58 -14.63 -14.15 9.45
N ASN A 59 -14.48 -15.46 9.30
CA ASN A 59 -13.82 -16.31 10.29
C ASN A 59 -12.65 -17.04 9.62
N TYR A 60 -11.59 -17.28 10.37
CA TYR A 60 -10.51 -18.14 9.94
C TYR A 60 -11.03 -19.56 9.77
N PRO A 61 -10.72 -20.28 8.68
CA PRO A 61 -11.14 -21.67 8.47
C PRO A 61 -10.72 -22.56 9.64
N SER A 62 -11.63 -23.37 10.16
CA SER A 62 -11.38 -24.22 11.33
C SER A 62 -10.32 -25.30 11.07
N ASP A 63 -10.17 -25.71 9.82
CA ASP A 63 -9.16 -26.67 9.35
C ASP A 63 -7.86 -25.99 8.88
N GLY A 64 -7.82 -24.64 8.87
CA GLY A 64 -6.69 -23.87 8.40
C GLY A 64 -6.50 -23.88 6.87
N VAL A 65 -7.43 -24.48 6.12
CA VAL A 65 -7.32 -24.66 4.66
C VAL A 65 -8.08 -23.56 3.92
N PHE A 66 -7.41 -22.89 3.01
CA PHE A 66 -7.96 -21.84 2.16
C PHE A 66 -8.05 -22.30 0.71
N LYS A 67 -9.12 -21.90 0.01
CA LYS A 67 -9.09 -21.92 -1.46
C LYS A 67 -8.21 -20.79 -1.97
N ALA A 68 -7.74 -20.89 -3.20
CA ALA A 68 -6.79 -19.96 -3.78
C ALA A 68 -7.28 -18.50 -3.78
N ASN A 69 -8.59 -18.27 -3.81
CA ASN A 69 -9.22 -16.95 -3.81
C ASN A 69 -9.89 -16.57 -2.48
N GLU A 70 -9.77 -17.39 -1.43
CA GLU A 70 -10.33 -17.08 -0.11
C GLU A 70 -9.33 -16.30 0.73
N TYR A 71 -9.78 -15.18 1.31
CA TYR A 71 -8.98 -14.34 2.19
C TYR A 71 -9.72 -14.11 3.51
N PHE A 72 -9.05 -14.36 4.61
CA PHE A 72 -9.57 -14.03 5.93
C PHE A 72 -9.29 -12.57 6.27
N LYS A 73 -10.32 -11.83 6.67
CA LYS A 73 -10.19 -10.45 7.16
C LYS A 73 -10.05 -10.44 8.67
N THR A 74 -8.92 -9.95 9.18
CA THR A 74 -8.67 -9.78 10.62
C THR A 74 -9.39 -8.56 11.18
N VAL A 75 -9.43 -8.45 12.50
CA VAL A 75 -9.99 -7.28 13.22
C VAL A 75 -9.19 -6.01 12.90
N ASP A 76 -7.87 -6.14 12.71
CA ASP A 76 -6.99 -5.02 12.38
C ASP A 76 -7.11 -4.57 10.91
N GLY A 77 -7.93 -5.27 10.12
CA GLY A 77 -8.19 -4.94 8.72
C GLY A 77 -7.26 -5.63 7.71
N LEU A 78 -6.33 -6.46 8.14
CA LEU A 78 -5.52 -7.28 7.23
C LEU A 78 -6.41 -8.32 6.53
N PHE A 79 -6.20 -8.49 5.22
CA PHE A 79 -6.74 -9.64 4.49
C PHE A 79 -5.59 -10.58 4.14
N PHE A 80 -5.69 -11.84 4.49
CA PHE A 80 -4.67 -12.81 4.09
C PHE A 80 -5.25 -14.17 3.72
N ASN A 81 -4.53 -14.84 2.84
CA ASN A 81 -4.78 -16.21 2.38
C ASN A 81 -3.56 -17.04 2.77
N VAL A 82 -3.76 -18.21 3.34
CA VAL A 82 -2.68 -19.17 3.65
C VAL A 82 -2.52 -20.11 2.46
N VAL A 83 -1.40 -20.00 1.75
CA VAL A 83 -1.03 -20.88 0.64
C VAL A 83 -0.37 -22.15 1.17
N ASP A 84 0.45 -22.00 2.22
CA ASP A 84 1.11 -23.10 2.94
C ASP A 84 1.19 -22.72 4.42
N SER A 85 0.78 -23.60 5.31
CA SER A 85 0.77 -23.35 6.76
C SER A 85 2.15 -23.53 7.43
N GLY A 86 3.16 -24.03 6.68
CA GLY A 86 4.50 -24.30 7.18
C GLY A 86 4.61 -25.65 7.93
N ASN A 87 5.74 -25.80 8.62
CA ASN A 87 6.13 -27.06 9.28
C ASN A 87 5.51 -27.27 10.67
N GLY A 88 4.64 -26.36 11.13
CA GLY A 88 4.00 -26.41 12.46
C GLY A 88 4.83 -25.82 13.60
N ASN A 89 6.13 -25.49 13.39
CA ASN A 89 6.94 -24.80 14.36
C ASN A 89 6.43 -23.34 14.51
N ARG A 90 5.96 -23.00 15.70
CA ARG A 90 5.38 -21.67 15.99
C ARG A 90 6.45 -20.69 16.43
N VAL A 91 6.32 -19.46 15.97
CA VAL A 91 7.19 -18.37 16.40
C VAL A 91 7.08 -18.16 17.92
N GLN A 92 8.21 -17.91 18.57
CA GLN A 92 8.29 -17.61 19.99
C GLN A 92 8.76 -16.16 20.22
N LEU A 93 8.47 -15.63 21.41
CA LEU A 93 8.91 -14.30 21.80
C LEU A 93 10.42 -14.16 21.62
N LEU A 94 10.83 -13.05 21.03
CA LEU A 94 12.21 -12.69 20.70
C LEU A 94 12.87 -13.53 19.58
N ASN A 95 12.12 -14.40 18.90
CA ASN A 95 12.68 -14.99 17.68
C ASN A 95 12.95 -13.92 16.62
N ASP A 96 14.08 -14.05 15.93
CA ASP A 96 14.33 -13.38 14.66
C ASP A 96 13.53 -14.08 13.55
N VAL A 97 12.57 -13.35 12.98
CA VAL A 97 11.75 -13.84 11.86
C VAL A 97 12.29 -13.29 10.56
N SER A 98 12.68 -14.18 9.67
CA SER A 98 13.10 -13.83 8.31
C SER A 98 11.96 -14.05 7.33
N ILE A 99 11.72 -13.07 6.45
CA ILE A 99 10.67 -13.15 5.42
C ILE A 99 11.22 -12.86 4.03
N ARG A 100 10.53 -13.40 3.03
CA ARG A 100 10.72 -13.11 1.60
C ARG A 100 9.35 -13.03 0.95
N PHE A 101 9.23 -12.35 -0.18
CA PHE A 101 8.03 -12.35 -1.00
C PHE A 101 8.41 -12.28 -2.49
N ASP A 102 7.53 -12.77 -3.35
CA ASP A 102 7.80 -12.78 -4.79
C ASP A 102 7.72 -11.35 -5.36
N TYR A 103 6.67 -10.62 -5.01
CA TYR A 103 6.49 -9.21 -5.37
C TYR A 103 5.44 -8.52 -4.48
N SER A 104 5.45 -7.19 -4.49
CA SER A 104 4.37 -6.38 -3.93
C SER A 104 3.81 -5.39 -4.96
N LEU A 105 2.54 -5.02 -4.79
CA LEU A 105 1.80 -4.11 -5.67
C LEU A 105 1.17 -2.99 -4.84
N TYR A 106 1.37 -1.75 -5.25
CA TYR A 106 0.62 -0.61 -4.71
C TYR A 106 -0.76 -0.54 -5.36
N LEU A 107 -1.82 -0.79 -4.60
CA LEU A 107 -3.17 -0.96 -5.14
C LEU A 107 -3.79 0.35 -5.68
N LYS A 108 -3.36 1.50 -5.19
CA LYS A 108 -3.78 2.81 -5.73
C LYS A 108 -3.25 3.04 -7.13
N ASP A 109 -2.03 2.62 -7.42
CA ASP A 109 -1.39 2.79 -8.72
C ASP A 109 -2.11 1.94 -9.77
N ILE A 110 -2.45 0.68 -9.43
CA ILE A 110 -3.25 -0.19 -10.29
C ILE A 110 -4.61 0.44 -10.63
N ALA A 111 -5.25 1.10 -9.65
CA ALA A 111 -6.53 1.76 -9.86
C ALA A 111 -6.43 2.97 -10.81
N GLN A 112 -5.25 3.53 -11.01
CA GLN A 112 -4.95 4.64 -11.91
C GLN A 112 -4.40 4.17 -13.27
N GLY A 113 -4.27 2.84 -13.48
CA GLY A 113 -3.70 2.25 -14.70
C GLY A 113 -2.18 2.11 -14.66
N ASP A 114 -1.55 2.48 -13.55
CA ASP A 114 -0.14 2.22 -13.28
C ASP A 114 0.04 0.87 -12.59
N SER A 115 1.14 0.20 -12.88
CA SER A 115 1.50 -1.06 -12.24
C SER A 115 2.88 -0.93 -11.60
N THR A 116 2.95 -0.25 -10.45
CA THR A 116 4.19 -0.24 -9.68
C THR A 116 4.34 -1.58 -8.97
N VAL A 117 5.08 -2.49 -9.62
CA VAL A 117 5.46 -3.78 -9.07
C VAL A 117 6.82 -3.64 -8.42
N PHE A 118 6.90 -3.88 -7.14
CA PHE A 118 8.19 -3.99 -6.46
C PHE A 118 8.58 -5.45 -6.35
N VAL A 119 9.70 -5.83 -6.98
CA VAL A 119 10.34 -7.14 -6.84
C VAL A 119 11.58 -6.96 -5.98
N PRO A 120 11.74 -7.73 -4.89
CA PRO A 120 12.93 -7.63 -4.05
C PRO A 120 14.20 -7.89 -4.89
N PRO A 121 15.25 -7.08 -4.75
CA PRO A 121 16.41 -7.10 -5.64
C PRO A 121 17.30 -8.34 -5.52
N SER A 122 17.08 -9.21 -4.54
CA SER A 122 17.91 -10.42 -4.35
C SER A 122 17.19 -11.49 -3.53
N GLU A 123 17.27 -12.73 -3.98
CA GLU A 123 16.86 -13.90 -3.19
C GLU A 123 17.69 -14.08 -1.91
N ASN A 124 18.84 -13.44 -1.82
CA ASN A 124 19.83 -13.64 -0.75
C ASN A 124 19.71 -12.68 0.43
N LEU A 125 18.84 -11.66 0.36
CA LEU A 125 18.64 -10.68 1.44
C LEU A 125 17.20 -10.74 1.94
N PRO A 126 16.89 -11.60 2.93
CA PRO A 126 15.58 -11.61 3.57
C PRO A 126 15.38 -10.33 4.37
N TYR A 127 14.13 -9.87 4.44
CA TYR A 127 13.74 -8.92 5.48
C TYR A 127 13.65 -9.67 6.82
N SER A 128 14.06 -9.03 7.91
CA SER A 128 13.96 -9.65 9.24
C SER A 128 13.42 -8.67 10.28
N PHE A 129 12.76 -9.22 11.28
CA PHE A 129 12.27 -8.50 12.44
C PHE A 129 12.24 -9.42 13.66
N VAL A 130 12.24 -8.83 14.86
CA VAL A 130 12.15 -9.59 16.11
C VAL A 130 10.70 -9.68 16.55
N TYR A 131 10.19 -10.90 16.73
CA TYR A 131 8.80 -11.14 17.15
C TYR A 131 8.57 -10.75 18.61
N GLY A 132 7.47 -10.04 18.87
CA GLY A 132 7.07 -9.63 20.22
C GLY A 132 7.73 -8.35 20.73
N ILE A 133 8.68 -7.76 20.01
CA ILE A 133 9.10 -6.39 20.28
C ILE A 133 8.07 -5.46 19.66
N SER A 134 7.49 -4.57 20.46
CA SER A 134 6.61 -3.53 19.95
C SER A 134 7.38 -2.68 18.96
N GLN A 135 7.06 -2.84 17.68
CA GLN A 135 7.56 -2.04 16.57
C GLN A 135 6.83 -0.68 16.57
N THR A 136 6.75 -0.03 17.73
CA THR A 136 6.45 1.38 17.71
C THR A 136 7.46 2.03 16.80
N TYR A 137 7.04 2.97 15.99
CA TYR A 137 7.80 3.79 15.03
C TYR A 137 9.07 4.42 15.61
N SER A 138 9.74 3.68 16.45
CA SER A 138 11.06 3.96 16.97
C SER A 138 11.97 3.83 15.75
N SER A 139 12.52 4.94 15.38
CA SER A 139 13.58 5.25 14.45
C SER A 139 14.84 4.38 14.60
N SER A 140 14.70 3.11 14.84
CA SER A 140 15.76 2.12 14.67
C SER A 140 15.98 1.96 13.18
N TYR A 141 16.62 2.98 12.62
CA TYR A 141 17.30 2.88 11.36
C TYR A 141 18.27 1.70 11.44
N TYR A 142 17.83 0.51 11.08
CA TYR A 142 18.76 -0.48 10.62
C TYR A 142 19.30 0.04 9.30
N TYR A 143 20.35 0.83 9.39
CA TYR A 143 21.25 1.07 8.32
C TYR A 143 21.88 -0.29 7.98
N SER A 144 21.24 -1.05 7.08
CA SER A 144 21.98 -2.07 6.38
C SER A 144 23.00 -1.31 5.53
N SER A 145 24.22 -1.80 5.49
CA SER A 145 25.33 -1.23 4.71
C SER A 145 25.05 -1.03 3.21
N TYR A 146 23.84 -1.34 2.77
CA TYR A 146 23.36 -1.28 1.39
C TYR A 146 22.24 -0.25 1.17
N GLY A 147 21.95 0.63 2.15
CA GLY A 147 21.05 1.77 1.94
C GLY A 147 19.56 1.43 1.74
N TYR A 148 19.14 0.20 1.93
CA TYR A 148 17.74 -0.19 1.85
C TYR A 148 17.09 -0.06 3.21
N TYR A 149 16.13 0.84 3.33
CA TYR A 149 15.22 0.89 4.47
C TYR A 149 14.43 -0.42 4.49
N SER A 150 14.62 -1.25 5.51
CA SER A 150 13.70 -2.36 5.77
C SER A 150 12.38 -1.73 6.23
N PRO A 151 11.33 -1.73 5.43
CA PRO A 151 10.04 -1.20 5.84
C PRO A 151 9.42 -2.22 6.78
N LEU A 152 9.66 -2.06 8.10
CA LEU A 152 8.95 -2.86 9.08
C LEU A 152 7.46 -2.63 8.91
N CYS A 153 6.78 -3.66 8.46
CA CYS A 153 5.35 -3.67 8.25
C CYS A 153 4.68 -4.43 9.40
N GLN A 154 3.86 -3.74 10.18
CA GLN A 154 3.17 -4.34 11.32
C GLN A 154 2.30 -5.53 10.90
N ALA A 155 1.72 -5.48 9.70
CA ALA A 155 0.89 -6.55 9.17
C ALA A 155 1.63 -7.89 9.00
N TRP A 156 2.95 -7.90 8.85
CA TRP A 156 3.72 -9.15 8.72
C TRP A 156 3.72 -10.01 9.99
N ILE A 157 3.39 -9.44 11.14
CA ILE A 157 3.36 -10.15 12.42
C ILE A 157 2.03 -10.91 12.60
N ILE A 158 0.94 -10.40 12.04
CA ILE A 158 -0.42 -10.91 12.30
C ILE A 158 -0.60 -12.38 11.91
N PRO A 159 -0.19 -12.84 10.70
CA PRO A 159 -0.35 -14.24 10.31
C PRO A 159 0.43 -15.23 11.17
N LEU A 160 1.49 -14.80 11.86
CA LEU A 160 2.30 -15.68 12.72
C LEU A 160 1.50 -16.31 13.88
N SER A 161 0.35 -15.73 14.24
CA SER A 161 -0.59 -16.35 15.19
C SER A 161 -1.31 -17.58 14.61
N TYR A 162 -1.28 -17.77 13.30
CA TYR A 162 -2.03 -18.80 12.58
C TYR A 162 -1.13 -19.83 11.90
N VAL A 163 0.08 -19.44 11.50
CA VAL A 163 0.98 -20.25 10.66
C VAL A 163 2.31 -20.55 11.36
N GLY A 164 3.08 -21.51 10.81
CA GLY A 164 4.38 -21.90 11.31
C GLY A 164 5.54 -21.45 10.42
N GLU A 165 6.75 -21.85 10.80
CA GLU A 165 7.96 -21.63 10.02
C GLU A 165 7.84 -22.31 8.65
N GLY A 166 8.31 -21.64 7.61
CA GLY A 166 8.17 -22.06 6.21
C GLY A 166 6.84 -21.68 5.57
N ALA A 167 5.89 -21.13 6.33
CA ALA A 167 4.58 -20.77 5.80
C ALA A 167 4.64 -19.73 4.68
N ILE A 168 3.65 -19.82 3.79
CA ILE A 168 3.49 -18.90 2.64
C ILE A 168 2.09 -18.30 2.71
N VAL A 169 2.03 -16.97 2.65
CA VAL A 169 0.76 -16.22 2.67
C VAL A 169 0.70 -15.18 1.55
N ASN A 170 -0.49 -14.91 1.04
CA ASN A 170 -0.78 -13.72 0.25
C ASN A 170 -1.48 -12.71 1.15
N MET A 171 -1.17 -11.42 1.03
CA MET A 171 -1.68 -10.40 1.95
C MET A 171 -2.12 -9.15 1.21
N ILE A 172 -3.29 -8.59 1.59
CA ILE A 172 -3.70 -7.24 1.24
C ILE A 172 -3.64 -6.42 2.53
N ILE A 173 -2.76 -5.44 2.55
CA ILE A 173 -2.41 -4.66 3.74
C ILE A 173 -2.93 -3.24 3.57
N PRO A 174 -3.90 -2.80 4.40
CA PRO A 174 -4.26 -1.39 4.51
C PRO A 174 -3.08 -0.56 5.03
N SER A 175 -3.02 0.69 4.62
CA SER A 175 -1.93 1.60 4.99
C SER A 175 -1.74 1.76 6.50
N SER A 176 -2.84 1.68 7.28
CA SER A 176 -2.82 1.86 8.74
C SER A 176 -1.97 0.84 9.50
N ILE A 177 -1.77 -0.35 8.92
CA ILE A 177 -0.94 -1.43 9.47
C ILE A 177 0.23 -1.80 8.52
N GLY A 178 0.40 -1.03 7.46
CA GLY A 178 1.50 -1.14 6.51
C GLY A 178 2.83 -0.63 7.07
N SER A 179 3.81 -0.47 6.20
CA SER A 179 5.06 0.18 6.52
C SER A 179 4.85 1.67 6.83
N TYR A 180 5.87 2.33 7.40
CA TYR A 180 5.82 3.78 7.64
C TYR A 180 5.49 4.57 6.36
N MET A 181 6.09 4.19 5.24
CA MET A 181 5.86 4.87 3.95
C MET A 181 4.44 4.61 3.42
N ASP A 182 3.91 3.40 3.60
CA ASP A 182 2.54 3.06 3.21
C ASP A 182 1.53 3.89 4.01
N ASN A 183 1.77 4.03 5.32
CA ASN A 183 0.93 4.82 6.21
C ASN A 183 0.97 6.32 5.84
N MET A 184 2.16 6.89 5.65
CA MET A 184 2.33 8.30 5.28
C MET A 184 1.64 8.65 3.96
N ASN A 185 1.67 7.74 2.98
CA ASN A 185 1.08 7.93 1.66
C ASN A 185 -0.38 7.41 1.57
N VAL A 186 -0.90 6.82 2.66
CA VAL A 186 -2.21 6.16 2.69
C VAL A 186 -2.34 5.17 1.52
N SER A 187 -1.33 4.32 1.32
CA SER A 187 -1.21 3.42 0.17
C SER A 187 -1.34 1.97 0.60
N PRO A 188 -2.44 1.28 0.23
CA PRO A 188 -2.61 -0.14 0.49
C PRO A 188 -1.73 -0.96 -0.46
N VAL A 189 -1.17 -2.07 0.07
CA VAL A 189 -0.21 -2.90 -0.64
C VAL A 189 -0.66 -4.37 -0.66
N PHE A 190 -0.52 -5.03 -1.80
CA PHE A 190 -0.65 -6.47 -1.92
C PHE A 190 0.73 -7.12 -1.94
N TYR A 191 0.93 -8.18 -1.14
CA TYR A 191 2.12 -9.03 -1.16
C TYR A 191 1.77 -10.41 -1.69
N LYS A 192 2.52 -10.87 -2.69
CA LYS A 192 2.39 -12.20 -3.26
C LYS A 192 3.41 -13.14 -2.65
N ASN A 193 2.95 -14.30 -2.18
CA ASN A 193 3.78 -15.38 -1.64
C ASN A 193 4.81 -14.90 -0.61
N LEU A 194 4.35 -14.12 0.40
CA LEU A 194 5.20 -13.79 1.53
C LEU A 194 5.47 -15.06 2.33
N ARG A 195 6.74 -15.39 2.47
CA ARG A 195 7.23 -16.61 3.12
C ARG A 195 7.94 -16.29 4.42
N TYR A 196 7.56 -16.96 5.47
CA TYR A 196 8.27 -16.93 6.76
C TYR A 196 9.38 -18.00 6.74
N THR A 197 10.56 -17.63 6.26
CA THR A 197 11.60 -18.60 5.89
C THR A 197 12.34 -19.17 7.09
N ARG A 198 12.38 -18.46 8.23
CA ARG A 198 13.17 -18.88 9.40
C ARG A 198 12.71 -18.19 10.68
N PHE A 199 12.68 -18.96 11.79
CA PHE A 199 12.53 -18.51 13.17
C PHE A 199 13.77 -18.92 13.97
N ASN A 200 14.54 -17.92 14.51
CA ASN A 200 15.78 -18.15 15.28
C ASN A 200 15.65 -17.62 16.70
#